data_9fdf860a4e2841bf3d5109d897ffd84b
#
_entry.id   9fdf860a4e2841bf3d5109d897ffd84b
#
_cell.length_a   1.000
_cell.length_b   1.000
_cell.length_c   1.000
_cell.angle_alpha   90.00
_cell.angle_beta   90.00
_cell.angle_gamma   90.00
#
_symmetry.space_group_name_H-M   'P 1'
#
loop_
_entity.id
_entity.type
_entity.pdbx_description
1 polymer ?
#
loop_
_entity_poly.entity_id
_entity_poly.type
_entity_poly.pdbx_seq_one_letter_code
_entity_poly.pdbx_strand_id
1 'polypeptide(L)'
;MAVARKKIKDSAQFKVEVLRAKELQSGDIALDLKVNGVDIYGSFYVTREVDGKETSFISLPSRKGSDGKWYKYVYFPVSDDMLADIEKQIEAVI
;
A
#
# COMPACT_ATOMS: atom_id res chain seq x y z
N MET A 1 21.11 16.36 -21.90
CA MET A 1 21.30 15.43 -21.77
C MET A 1 20.39 14.87 -21.09
N ALA A 2 20.20 14.10 -21.29
CA ALA A 2 19.27 13.46 -20.81
C ALA A 2 19.45 13.17 -19.49
N VAL A 3 18.55 13.20 -18.86
CA VAL A 3 18.64 12.92 -17.66
C VAL A 3 18.71 11.57 -17.54
N ALA A 4 19.47 11.17 -16.97
CA ALA A 4 19.64 9.88 -16.92
C ALA A 4 18.64 9.41 -16.19
N ARG A 5 17.83 8.97 -16.58
CA ARG A 5 16.94 8.43 -16.10
C ARG A 5 17.24 7.32 -15.44
N LYS A 6 17.71 7.15 -14.59
CA LYS A 6 17.99 6.12 -13.94
C LYS A 6 16.92 5.49 -13.64
N LYS A 7 16.65 4.63 -13.91
CA LYS A 7 15.68 3.89 -13.73
C LYS A 7 15.34 3.75 -12.39
N ILE A 8 14.33 4.13 -11.96
CA ILE A 8 13.90 3.95 -10.73
C ILE A 8 13.55 2.63 -10.63
N LYS A 9 14.13 1.94 -9.87
CA LYS A 9 13.96 0.69 -9.82
C LYS A 9 12.92 0.35 -9.10
N ASP A 10 11.88 0.42 -9.18
CA ASP A 10 10.86 -0.23 -8.56
C ASP A 10 10.73 0.19 -7.13
N SER A 11 9.98 -0.52 -6.40
CA SER A 11 9.68 -0.14 -5.05
C SER A 11 10.87 -0.21 -4.12
N ALA A 12 11.99 -0.69 -4.61
CA ALA A 12 13.18 -0.68 -3.78
C ALA A 12 13.58 0.75 -3.43
N GLN A 13 13.08 1.73 -4.20
CA GLN A 13 13.38 3.12 -3.93
C GLN A 13 12.50 3.69 -2.84
N PHE A 14 11.48 2.98 -2.41
CA PHE A 14 10.55 3.49 -1.43
C PHE A 14 10.76 2.82 -0.09
N LYS A 15 10.87 3.62 0.98
CA LYS A 15 11.01 3.08 2.30
C LYS A 15 9.67 3.21 2.95
N VAL A 16 9.03 2.12 3.29
CA VAL A 16 7.69 2.12 3.85
C VAL A 16 7.72 1.61 5.28
N GLU A 17 7.10 2.36 6.18
CA GLU A 17 7.03 2.01 7.56
C GLU A 17 5.59 1.98 7.97
N VAL A 18 5.15 0.96 8.68
CA VAL A 18 3.77 0.87 9.16
C VAL A 18 3.72 1.57 10.51
N LEU A 19 3.00 2.69 10.58
CA LEU A 19 2.87 3.46 11.79
C LEU A 19 1.77 2.91 12.68
N ARG A 20 0.73 2.37 12.08
CA ARG A 20 -0.40 1.88 12.83
C ARG A 20 -1.13 0.85 12.00
N ALA A 21 -1.63 -0.20 12.63
CA ALA A 21 -2.43 -1.23 11.95
C ALA A 21 -3.57 -1.62 12.86
N LYS A 22 -4.78 -1.66 12.31
CA LYS A 22 -5.94 -2.04 13.08
C LYS A 22 -6.80 -2.99 12.27
N GLU A 23 -7.07 -4.15 12.82
CA GLU A 23 -7.90 -5.14 12.15
C GLU A 23 -9.36 -4.74 12.23
N LEU A 24 -10.06 -4.80 11.11
CA LEU A 24 -11.46 -4.42 11.04
C LEU A 24 -12.34 -5.67 11.05
N GLN A 25 -13.62 -5.48 11.28
CA GLN A 25 -14.54 -6.62 11.29
C GLN A 25 -14.60 -7.31 9.95
N SER A 26 -14.35 -6.58 8.86
CA SER A 26 -14.38 -7.16 7.52
C SER A 26 -13.20 -8.08 7.26
N GLY A 27 -12.19 -8.04 8.11
CA GLY A 27 -10.96 -8.79 7.90
C GLY A 27 -9.86 -7.96 7.25
N ASP A 28 -10.19 -6.79 6.76
CA ASP A 28 -9.18 -5.89 6.22
C ASP A 28 -8.46 -5.23 7.40
N ILE A 29 -7.28 -4.71 7.15
CA ILE A 29 -6.49 -4.05 8.19
C ILE A 29 -6.29 -2.60 7.78
N ALA A 30 -6.77 -1.69 8.62
CA ALA A 30 -6.59 -0.26 8.36
C ALA A 30 -5.15 0.10 8.71
N LEU A 31 -4.50 0.84 7.84
CA LEU A 31 -3.08 1.15 7.99
C LEU A 31 -2.81 2.64 7.89
N ASP A 32 -1.87 3.10 8.69
CA ASP A 32 -1.27 4.40 8.50
C ASP A 32 0.19 4.11 8.19
N LEU A 33 0.69 4.68 7.12
CA LEU A 33 2.02 4.38 6.61
C LEU A 33 2.88 5.63 6.56
N LYS A 34 4.19 5.42 6.62
CA LYS A 34 5.13 6.50 6.35
C LYS A 34 5.94 6.04 5.15
N VAL A 35 5.85 6.77 4.05
CA VAL A 35 6.54 6.41 2.82
C VAL A 35 7.54 7.50 2.50
N ASN A 36 8.81 7.15 2.54
CA ASN A 36 9.90 8.10 2.30
C ASN A 36 9.75 9.37 3.13
N GLY A 37 9.36 9.20 4.40
CA GLY A 37 9.23 10.34 5.31
C GLY A 37 7.90 11.06 5.27
N VAL A 38 6.97 10.61 4.41
CA VAL A 38 5.66 11.26 4.31
C VAL A 38 4.61 10.35 4.92
N ASP A 39 3.81 10.88 5.82
CA ASP A 39 2.76 10.09 6.46
C ASP A 39 1.54 10.01 5.55
N ILE A 40 1.03 8.81 5.37
CA ILE A 40 -0.13 8.56 4.54
C ILE A 40 -1.15 7.84 5.40
N TYR A 41 -2.32 8.44 5.58
CA TYR A 41 -3.37 7.86 6.39
C TYR A 41 -4.49 7.34 5.50
N GLY A 42 -5.18 6.33 5.96
CA GLY A 42 -6.34 5.83 5.23
C GLY A 42 -6.01 4.76 4.20
N SER A 43 -4.94 4.02 4.43
CA SER A 43 -4.63 2.89 3.57
C SER A 43 -5.19 1.61 4.19
N PHE A 44 -5.29 0.54 3.41
CA PHE A 44 -5.80 -0.73 3.91
C PHE A 44 -4.98 -1.88 3.34
N TYR A 45 -4.78 -2.89 4.15
CA TYR A 45 -4.21 -4.15 3.69
C TYR A 45 -5.41 -5.05 3.47
N VAL A 46 -5.62 -5.46 2.24
CA VAL A 46 -6.83 -6.15 1.84
C VAL A 46 -6.48 -7.55 1.33
N THR A 47 -7.26 -8.54 1.74
CA THR A 47 -7.09 -9.89 1.24
C THR A 47 -8.39 -10.32 0.58
N ARG A 48 -8.28 -10.83 -0.63
CA ARG A 48 -9.44 -11.27 -1.38
C ARG A 48 -9.11 -12.61 -2.03
N GLU A 49 -10.14 -13.40 -2.28
CA GLU A 49 -9.95 -14.65 -2.96
C GLU A 49 -10.27 -14.42 -4.42
N VAL A 50 -9.34 -14.70 -5.31
CA VAL A 50 -9.54 -14.53 -6.72
C VAL A 50 -9.21 -15.86 -7.38
N ASP A 51 -10.19 -16.43 -8.09
CA ASP A 51 -10.02 -17.71 -8.76
C ASP A 51 -9.52 -18.79 -7.82
N GLY A 52 -10.05 -18.82 -6.62
CA GLY A 52 -9.67 -19.84 -5.65
C GLY A 52 -8.34 -19.58 -4.96
N LYS A 53 -7.68 -18.45 -5.25
CA LYS A 53 -6.44 -18.14 -4.63
C LYS A 53 -6.55 -16.91 -3.78
N GLU A 54 -5.94 -16.93 -2.62
CA GLU A 54 -5.96 -15.79 -1.73
C GLU A 54 -4.93 -14.78 -2.21
N THR A 55 -5.34 -13.57 -2.42
CA THR A 55 -4.48 -12.50 -2.91
C THR A 55 -4.55 -11.32 -1.96
N SER A 56 -3.41 -10.75 -1.63
CA SER A 56 -3.36 -9.59 -0.74
C SER A 56 -2.74 -8.40 -1.45
N PHE A 57 -3.21 -7.22 -1.12
CA PHE A 57 -2.69 -6.00 -1.72
C PHE A 57 -2.93 -4.81 -0.79
N ILE A 58 -2.24 -3.71 -1.09
CA ILE A 58 -2.42 -2.49 -0.32
C ILE A 58 -3.33 -1.55 -1.10
N SER A 59 -4.41 -1.12 -0.47
CA SER A 59 -5.32 -0.16 -1.06
C SER A 59 -4.94 1.21 -0.54
N LEU A 60 -4.52 2.09 -1.42
CA LEU A 60 -4.10 3.44 -1.03
C LEU A 60 -5.28 4.39 -1.02
N PRO A 61 -5.16 5.52 -0.34
CA PRO A 61 -6.28 6.46 -0.25
C PRO A 61 -6.78 6.88 -1.63
N SER A 62 -8.09 6.81 -1.82
CA SER A 62 -8.71 7.18 -3.08
C SER A 62 -10.14 7.63 -2.82
N ARG A 63 -10.74 8.21 -3.83
CA ARG A 63 -12.14 8.62 -3.72
C ARG A 63 -12.86 8.33 -5.02
N LYS A 64 -14.17 8.22 -4.94
CA LYS A 64 -14.98 7.98 -6.13
C LYS A 64 -15.39 9.32 -6.69
N GLY A 65 -15.18 9.54 -7.95
CA GLY A 65 -15.56 10.77 -8.60
C GLY A 65 -17.04 10.77 -8.99
N SER A 66 -17.53 11.91 -9.45
CA SER A 66 -18.90 12.02 -9.85
C SER A 66 -19.18 11.20 -11.11
N ASP A 67 -18.15 10.83 -11.86
CA ASP A 67 -18.30 10.00 -13.06
C ASP A 67 -18.30 8.52 -12.70
N GLY A 68 -18.26 8.17 -11.44
CA GLY A 68 -18.25 6.77 -11.01
C GLY A 68 -16.88 6.13 -11.01
N LYS A 69 -15.84 6.85 -11.42
CA LYS A 69 -14.50 6.28 -11.44
C LYS A 69 -13.77 6.61 -10.15
N TRP A 70 -12.81 5.74 -9.82
CA TRP A 70 -12.01 5.95 -8.62
C TRP A 70 -10.73 6.70 -8.95
N TYR A 71 -10.40 7.70 -8.16
CA TYR A 71 -9.20 8.49 -8.32
C TYR A 71 -8.36 8.39 -7.06
N LYS A 72 -7.08 8.08 -7.20
CA LYS A 72 -6.22 7.92 -6.05
C LYS A 72 -5.67 9.27 -5.62
N TYR A 73 -5.63 9.46 -4.31
CA TYR A 73 -5.00 10.66 -3.78
C TYR A 73 -3.50 10.51 -3.80
N VAL A 74 -3.01 9.29 -3.71
CA VAL A 74 -1.58 9.05 -3.65
C VAL A 74 -1.32 7.69 -4.29
N TYR A 75 -0.17 7.55 -4.88
CA TYR A 75 0.19 6.27 -5.50
C TYR A 75 1.69 6.04 -5.41
N PHE A 76 2.09 4.83 -5.13
CA PHE A 76 3.46 4.38 -5.28
C PHE A 76 3.39 2.89 -5.57
N PRO A 77 4.38 2.36 -6.28
CA PRO A 77 4.34 0.94 -6.62
C PRO A 77 4.65 0.08 -5.40
N VAL A 78 3.95 -1.03 -5.28
CA VAL A 78 4.17 -1.97 -4.19
C VAL A 78 4.60 -3.28 -4.80
N SER A 79 5.87 -3.62 -4.63
CA SER A 79 6.38 -4.89 -5.15
C SER A 79 6.08 -6.00 -4.16
N ASP A 80 6.31 -7.23 -4.56
CA ASP A 80 6.10 -8.37 -3.67
C ASP A 80 7.01 -8.27 -2.45
N ASP A 81 8.24 -7.81 -2.63
CA ASP A 81 9.16 -7.67 -1.51
C ASP A 81 8.69 -6.61 -0.54
N MET A 82 8.16 -5.51 -1.04
CA MET A 82 7.65 -4.46 -0.18
C MET A 82 6.42 -4.96 0.55
N LEU A 83 5.55 -5.69 -0.13
CA LEU A 83 4.36 -6.23 0.50
C LEU A 83 4.74 -7.18 1.63
N ALA A 84 5.72 -8.04 1.40
CA ALA A 84 6.17 -8.97 2.43
C ALA A 84 6.72 -8.22 3.64
N ASP A 85 7.43 -7.13 3.41
CA ASP A 85 7.97 -6.33 4.50
C ASP A 85 6.85 -5.64 5.27
N ILE A 86 5.84 -5.14 4.57
CA ILE A 86 4.70 -4.51 5.23
C ILE A 86 3.96 -5.55 6.07
N GLU A 87 3.81 -6.76 5.54
CA GLU A 87 3.14 -7.83 6.29
C GLU A 87 3.87 -8.14 7.59
N LYS A 88 5.20 -8.15 7.55
CA LYS A 88 5.95 -8.39 8.76
C LYS A 88 5.76 -7.27 9.75
N GLN A 89 5.71 -6.04 9.29
CA GLN A 89 5.53 -4.91 10.19
C GLN A 89 4.13 -4.92 10.80
N ILE A 90 3.11 -5.34 10.03
CA ILE A 90 1.77 -5.45 10.56
C ILE A 90 1.74 -6.47 11.69
N GLU A 91 2.37 -7.61 11.48
CA GLU A 91 2.41 -8.64 12.51
C GLU A 91 3.08 -8.14 13.80
N ALA A 92 4.03 -7.28 13.66
CA ALA A 92 4.73 -6.77 14.82
C ALA A 92 3.91 -5.74 15.61
N VAL A 93 2.97 -5.07 14.97
CA VAL A 93 2.19 -4.05 15.66
C VAL A 93 0.83 -4.55 16.08
N ILE A 94 0.29 -5.52 15.47
CA ILE A 94 -0.96 -6.12 15.85
C ILE A 94 -0.69 -7.15 16.94
#